data_49e59dfd5bfeb8cb7e530913f8f6e91a
#
_entry.id   49e59dfd5bfeb8cb7e530913f8f6e91a
#
_cell.length_a   1.000
_cell.length_b   1.000
_cell.length_c   1.000
_cell.angle_alpha   90.00
_cell.angle_beta   90.00
_cell.angle_gamma   90.00
#
_symmetry.space_group_name_H-M   'P 1'
#
loop_
_entity.id
_entity.type
_entity.pdbx_description
1 polymer ?
#
loop_
_entity_poly.entity_id
_entity_poly.type
_entity_poly.pdbx_seq_one_letter_code
_entity_poly.pdbx_strand_id
1 'polypeptide(L)'
;MSIIYCDAKRIGYNLYLIGYCDELMFEGHVEMFKGDNNEAELKAVQLALEKYPGADVICTDSQYTVSRIDNEKVKHIPREQNQCDIYLRMNKYYK
;
A
#
# COMPACT_ATOMS: atom_id res chain seq x y z
N MET A 1 5.44 10.33 -15.23
CA MET A 1 4.84 9.00 -14.91
C MET A 1 4.25 9.04 -13.52
N SER A 2 3.05 8.51 -13.36
CA SER A 2 2.34 8.50 -12.08
C SER A 2 2.56 7.15 -11.40
N ILE A 3 3.29 7.15 -10.29
CA ILE A 3 3.62 5.95 -9.52
C ILE A 3 3.02 6.09 -8.13
N ILE A 4 2.26 5.08 -7.71
CA ILE A 4 1.64 5.03 -6.38
C ILE A 4 2.22 3.83 -5.63
N TYR A 5 2.59 4.03 -4.39
CA TYR A 5 3.11 2.98 -3.51
C TYR A 5 2.06 2.60 -2.49
N CYS A 6 1.97 1.30 -2.20
CA CYS A 6 1.00 0.77 -1.24
C CYS A 6 1.71 -0.10 -0.22
N ASP A 7 1.24 -0.09 1.01
CA ASP A 7 1.84 -0.92 2.06
C ASP A 7 0.87 -1.15 3.19
N ALA A 8 1.21 -2.10 4.05
CA ALA A 8 0.48 -2.40 5.27
C ALA A 8 1.50 -2.65 6.39
N LYS A 9 1.24 -2.08 7.57
CA LYS A 9 2.11 -2.21 8.74
C LYS A 9 1.31 -2.74 9.91
N ARG A 10 1.77 -3.84 10.50
CA ARG A 10 1.13 -4.41 11.67
C ARG A 10 1.33 -3.48 12.88
N ILE A 11 0.23 -3.15 13.55
CA ILE A 11 0.27 -2.31 14.75
C ILE A 11 -0.35 -3.01 15.97
N GLY A 12 -0.90 -4.20 15.79
CA GLY A 12 -1.47 -4.98 16.87
C GLY A 12 -1.94 -6.33 16.35
N TYR A 13 -2.65 -7.08 17.20
CA TYR A 13 -3.18 -8.38 16.81
C TYR A 13 -4.27 -8.19 15.75
N ASN A 14 -4.05 -8.78 14.58
CA ASN A 14 -4.95 -8.66 13.43
C ASN A 14 -5.31 -7.20 13.12
N LEU A 15 -4.40 -6.28 13.42
CA LEU A 15 -4.63 -4.85 13.23
C LEU A 15 -3.45 -4.24 12.47
N TYR A 16 -3.77 -3.52 11.40
CA TYR A 16 -2.77 -2.95 10.51
C TYR A 16 -3.09 -1.49 10.20
N LEU A 17 -2.05 -0.72 9.94
CA LEU A 17 -2.19 0.52 9.18
C LEU A 17 -2.00 0.15 7.73
N ILE A 18 -2.93 0.55 6.89
CA ILE A 18 -2.82 0.35 5.46
C ILE A 18 -2.88 1.70 4.77
N GLY A 19 -2.22 1.81 3.62
CA GLY A 19 -2.24 3.07 2.94
C GLY A 19 -1.56 3.04 1.59
N TYR A 20 -1.57 4.21 0.98
CA TYR A 20 -0.89 4.46 -0.29
C TYR A 20 -0.38 5.89 -0.30
N CYS A 21 0.61 6.15 -1.13
CA CYS A 21 1.14 7.50 -1.31
C CYS A 21 1.77 7.63 -2.69
N ASP A 22 1.93 8.87 -3.16
CA ASP A 22 2.65 9.14 -4.39
C ASP A 22 4.16 9.07 -4.15
N GLU A 23 4.94 9.24 -5.20
CA GLU A 23 6.41 9.14 -5.15
C GLU A 23 7.04 10.12 -4.18
N LEU A 24 6.47 11.30 -4.06
CA LEU A 24 7.03 12.38 -3.24
C LEU A 24 6.37 12.45 -1.87
N MET A 25 5.43 11.56 -1.59
CA MET A 25 4.67 11.51 -0.34
C MET A 25 3.90 12.80 -0.05
N PHE A 26 3.56 13.58 -1.09
CA PHE A 26 2.75 14.78 -0.95
C PHE A 26 1.27 14.44 -0.78
N GLU A 27 0.83 13.36 -1.40
CA GLU A 27 -0.54 12.89 -1.29
C GLU A 27 -0.53 11.44 -0.82
N GLY A 28 -1.50 11.11 -0.02
CA GLY A 28 -1.60 9.75 0.45
C GLY A 28 -2.80 9.56 1.35
N HIS A 29 -2.96 8.33 1.81
CA HIS A 29 -4.06 7.95 2.68
C HIS A 29 -3.58 6.87 3.64
N VAL A 30 -4.04 6.95 4.88
CA VAL A 30 -3.74 5.94 5.89
C VAL A 30 -5.03 5.65 6.64
N GLU A 31 -5.32 4.37 6.84
CA GLU A 31 -6.46 3.97 7.66
C GLU A 31 -6.13 2.67 8.39
N MET A 32 -6.89 2.36 9.42
CA MET A 32 -6.76 1.12 10.15
C MET A 32 -7.54 0.02 9.47
N PHE A 33 -7.02 -1.19 9.53
CA PHE A 33 -7.64 -2.35 8.92
C PHE A 33 -7.53 -3.55 9.86
N LYS A 34 -8.63 -4.25 10.06
CA LYS A 34 -8.65 -5.50 10.83
C LYS A 34 -8.65 -6.68 9.89
N GLY A 35 -7.72 -7.59 10.10
CA GLY A 35 -7.58 -8.79 9.29
C GLY A 35 -6.16 -9.31 9.34
N ASP A 36 -5.83 -10.21 8.43
CA ASP A 36 -4.47 -10.74 8.36
C ASP A 36 -3.60 -9.89 7.42
N ASN A 37 -2.32 -10.23 7.37
CA ASN A 37 -1.35 -9.48 6.57
C ASN A 37 -1.71 -9.46 5.09
N ASN A 38 -2.12 -10.60 4.54
CA ASN A 38 -2.44 -10.69 3.11
C ASN A 38 -3.67 -9.86 2.77
N GLU A 39 -4.67 -9.89 3.62
CA GLU A 39 -5.88 -9.08 3.44
C GLU A 39 -5.55 -7.59 3.50
N ALA A 40 -4.69 -7.20 4.44
CA ALA A 40 -4.30 -5.80 4.62
C ALA A 40 -3.56 -5.28 3.37
N GLU A 41 -2.60 -6.04 2.87
CA GLU A 41 -1.84 -5.65 1.68
C GLU A 41 -2.76 -5.54 0.46
N LEU A 42 -3.65 -6.52 0.30
CA LEU A 42 -4.61 -6.50 -0.81
C LEU A 42 -5.51 -5.28 -0.75
N LYS A 43 -6.01 -4.96 0.44
CA LYS A 43 -6.91 -3.81 0.62
C LYS A 43 -6.21 -2.51 0.29
N ALA A 44 -4.95 -2.36 0.67
CA ALA A 44 -4.18 -1.16 0.37
C ALA A 44 -4.11 -0.92 -1.14
N VAL A 45 -3.83 -1.96 -1.91
CA VAL A 45 -3.76 -1.85 -3.37
C VAL A 45 -5.12 -1.55 -3.97
N GLN A 46 -6.18 -2.18 -3.46
CA GLN A 46 -7.54 -1.91 -3.95
C GLN A 46 -7.93 -0.46 -3.74
N LEU A 47 -7.60 0.11 -2.58
CA LEU A 47 -7.87 1.51 -2.30
C LEU A 47 -7.12 2.43 -3.27
N ALA A 48 -5.86 2.10 -3.55
CA ALA A 48 -5.06 2.89 -4.48
C ALA A 48 -5.63 2.84 -5.90
N LEU A 49 -6.07 1.67 -6.34
CA LEU A 49 -6.67 1.51 -7.66
C LEU A 49 -7.95 2.34 -7.80
N GLU A 50 -8.75 2.39 -6.74
CA GLU A 50 -9.98 3.17 -6.74
C GLU A 50 -9.69 4.68 -6.78
N LYS A 51 -8.68 5.10 -6.01
CA LYS A 51 -8.36 6.53 -5.91
C LYS A 51 -7.64 7.05 -7.14
N TYR A 52 -6.78 6.22 -7.74
CA TYR A 52 -5.94 6.65 -8.86
C TYR A 52 -6.14 5.74 -10.08
N PRO A 53 -7.34 5.76 -10.68
CA PRO A 53 -7.59 4.91 -11.85
C PRO A 53 -6.67 5.26 -13.03
N GLY A 54 -6.14 6.47 -13.05
CA GLY A 54 -5.21 6.91 -14.09
C GLY A 54 -3.73 6.72 -13.80
N ALA A 55 -3.38 6.08 -12.66
CA ALA A 55 -1.99 5.85 -12.34
C ALA A 55 -1.35 4.92 -13.38
N ASP A 56 -0.07 5.16 -13.67
CA ASP A 56 0.68 4.31 -14.59
C ASP A 56 1.14 3.02 -13.91
N VAL A 57 1.56 3.12 -12.65
CA VAL A 57 2.06 1.97 -11.91
C VAL A 57 1.61 2.07 -10.46
N ILE A 58 1.19 0.93 -9.91
CA ILE A 58 0.89 0.80 -8.48
C ILE A 58 1.82 -0.26 -7.92
N CYS A 59 2.66 0.12 -6.98
CA CYS A 59 3.72 -0.71 -6.43
C CYS A 59 3.33 -1.28 -5.07
N THR A 60 3.61 -2.56 -4.89
CA THR A 60 3.43 -3.25 -3.61
C THR A 60 4.58 -4.22 -3.40
N ASP A 61 4.96 -4.47 -2.16
CA ASP A 61 5.97 -5.49 -1.86
C ASP A 61 5.33 -6.84 -1.54
N SER A 62 4.03 -6.99 -1.75
CA SER A 62 3.30 -8.23 -1.51
C SER A 62 3.12 -9.01 -2.80
N GLN A 63 3.85 -10.11 -2.95
CA GLN A 63 3.68 -10.99 -4.11
C GLN A 63 2.29 -11.64 -4.10
N TYR A 64 1.77 -11.93 -2.92
CA TYR A 64 0.41 -12.45 -2.79
C TYR A 64 -0.60 -11.52 -3.46
N THR A 65 -0.48 -10.23 -3.17
CA THR A 65 -1.40 -9.22 -3.72
C THR A 65 -1.30 -9.14 -5.23
N VAL A 66 -0.07 -9.12 -5.76
CA VAL A 66 0.14 -9.07 -7.22
C VAL A 66 -0.51 -10.28 -7.90
N SER A 67 -0.40 -11.47 -7.27
CA SER A 67 -0.97 -12.68 -7.85
C SER A 67 -2.51 -12.70 -7.77
N ARG A 68 -3.10 -11.95 -6.83
CA ARG A 68 -4.55 -11.95 -6.64
C ARG A 68 -5.26 -10.88 -7.45
N ILE A 69 -4.57 -9.78 -7.76
CA ILE A 69 -5.16 -8.69 -8.52
C ILE A 69 -4.73 -8.83 -9.98
N ASP A 70 -5.71 -9.10 -10.84
CA ASP A 70 -5.45 -9.22 -12.28
C ASP A 70 -5.46 -7.83 -12.90
N ASN A 71 -4.38 -7.10 -12.69
CA ASN A 71 -4.24 -5.75 -13.22
C ASN A 71 -2.76 -5.50 -13.52
N GLU A 72 -2.45 -5.26 -14.79
CA GLU A 72 -1.06 -5.10 -15.24
C GLU A 72 -0.35 -3.88 -14.65
N LYS A 73 -1.09 -2.92 -14.09
CA LYS A 73 -0.50 -1.76 -13.45
C LYS A 73 0.12 -2.10 -12.10
N VAL A 74 -0.33 -3.17 -11.47
CA VAL A 74 0.15 -3.57 -10.14
C VAL A 74 1.45 -4.33 -10.29
N LYS A 75 2.52 -3.80 -9.70
CA LYS A 75 3.88 -4.35 -9.83
C LYS A 75 4.47 -4.66 -8.47
N HIS A 76 5.23 -5.74 -8.42
CA HIS A 76 5.97 -6.10 -7.21
C HIS A 76 7.28 -5.32 -7.17
N ILE A 77 7.59 -4.78 -5.99
CA ILE A 77 8.89 -4.12 -5.74
C ILE A 77 9.46 -4.69 -4.44
N PRO A 78 10.78 -4.63 -4.26
CA PRO A 78 11.38 -5.00 -2.99
C PRO A 78 10.91 -4.08 -1.87
N ARG A 79 10.82 -4.63 -0.66
CA ARG A 79 10.33 -3.89 0.50
C ARG A 79 11.11 -2.61 0.75
N GLU A 80 12.43 -2.65 0.59
CA GLU A 80 13.29 -1.49 0.85
C GLU A 80 13.11 -0.37 -0.16
N GLN A 81 12.41 -0.63 -1.27
CA GLN A 81 12.11 0.38 -2.27
C GLN A 81 10.70 0.96 -2.12
N ASN A 82 9.93 0.46 -1.15
CA ASN A 82 8.54 0.86 -0.99
C ASN A 82 8.44 2.16 -0.21
N GLN A 83 8.18 3.27 -0.90
CA GLN A 83 8.07 4.59 -0.29
C GLN A 83 6.93 4.64 0.73
N CYS A 84 5.90 3.84 0.54
CA CYS A 84 4.77 3.83 1.47
C CYS A 84 5.16 3.29 2.83
N ASP A 85 6.21 2.47 2.92
CA ASP A 85 6.72 2.01 4.21
C ASP A 85 7.12 3.22 5.08
N ILE A 86 7.83 4.17 4.48
CA ILE A 86 8.23 5.40 5.16
C ILE A 86 7.01 6.25 5.48
N TYR A 87 6.10 6.37 4.53
CA TYR A 87 4.90 7.18 4.69
C TYR A 87 4.06 6.70 5.88
N LEU A 88 3.89 5.38 6.02
CA LEU A 88 3.14 4.82 7.15
C LEU A 88 3.86 5.04 8.48
N ARG A 89 5.20 4.96 8.48
CA ARG A 89 5.99 5.18 9.70
C ARG A 89 5.91 6.61 10.20
N MET A 90 5.67 7.56 9.31
CA MET A 90 5.52 8.96 9.67
C MET A 90 4.14 9.26 10.23
N ASN A 91 3.22 8.32 10.12
CA ASN A 91 1.86 8.51 10.59
C ASN A 91 1.80 8.46 12.11
N LYS A 92 1.00 9.35 12.73
CA LYS A 92 0.92 9.46 14.19
C LYS A 92 0.36 8.22 14.87
N TYR A 93 -0.34 7.35 14.14
CA TYR A 93 -0.90 6.12 14.70
C TYR A 93 0.10 4.98 14.75
N TYR A 94 1.23 5.12 14.07
CA TYR A 94 2.27 4.11 14.09
C TYR A 94 3.17 4.33 15.31
N LYS A 95 3.30 3.29 16.12
CA LYS A 95 4.12 3.36 17.33
C LYS A 95 5.29 2.42 17.27
#